data_4de13c1d21d96800e99e2f8cf257f504
#
_entry.id   4de13c1d21d96800e99e2f8cf257f504
#
_cell.length_a   1.000
_cell.length_b   1.000
_cell.length_c   1.000
_cell.angle_alpha   90.00
_cell.angle_beta   90.00
_cell.angle_gamma   90.00
#
_symmetry.space_group_name_H-M   'P 1'
#
loop_
_entity.id
_entity.type
_entity.pdbx_description
1 polymer ?
#
loop_
_entity_poly.entity_id
_entity_poly.type
_entity_poly.pdbx_seq_one_letter_code
_entity_poly.pdbx_strand_id
1 'polypeptide(L)'
;MQVFGLVGNPVEHSLSPPMHEAAYDELGLDARYVTFEPAREAVAAAVEGADALGVAGLNVTIPFKQAVLDVVEPDDLAARIGAVNTIDFSGDAVTGHNTDAEGVRRSFAHHDVALDGRDAVVVGAGGAGRAAAFALADAGA
;
A
#
# COMPACT_ATOMS: atom_id res chain seq x y z
N MET A 1 20.66 -4.45 -9.39
CA MET A 1 19.22 -4.55 -9.75
C MET A 1 18.42 -4.80 -8.47
N GLN A 2 17.44 -3.95 -8.18
CA GLN A 2 16.49 -4.14 -7.08
C GLN A 2 15.19 -4.76 -7.61
N VAL A 3 14.48 -5.50 -6.76
CA VAL A 3 13.15 -6.04 -7.09
C VAL A 3 12.14 -5.46 -6.12
N PHE A 4 11.09 -4.87 -6.67
CA PHE A 4 9.90 -4.45 -5.95
C PHE A 4 8.69 -5.22 -6.48
N GLY A 5 7.58 -5.18 -5.78
CA GLY A 5 6.42 -5.87 -6.29
C GLY A 5 5.09 -5.45 -5.71
N LEU A 6 4.04 -6.00 -6.28
CA LEU A 6 2.67 -5.92 -5.79
C LEU A 6 2.22 -7.28 -5.32
N VAL A 7 1.79 -7.37 -4.07
CA VAL A 7 1.13 -8.56 -3.54
C VAL A 7 -0.39 -8.32 -3.42
N GLY A 8 -1.16 -9.19 -4.04
CA GLY A 8 -2.63 -9.13 -4.06
C GLY A 8 -3.19 -10.37 -4.74
N ASN A 9 -4.51 -10.51 -4.75
CA ASN A 9 -5.16 -11.63 -5.46
C ASN A 9 -6.63 -11.29 -5.78
N PRO A 10 -6.97 -11.05 -7.06
CA PRO A 10 -6.10 -11.07 -8.25
C PRO A 10 -5.33 -9.75 -8.47
N VAL A 11 -4.20 -9.79 -9.19
CA VAL A 11 -3.42 -8.59 -9.60
C VAL A 11 -3.03 -8.57 -11.08
N GLU A 12 -3.50 -9.54 -11.87
CA GLU A 12 -3.17 -9.66 -13.30
C GLU A 12 -3.51 -8.41 -14.15
N HIS A 13 -4.52 -7.64 -13.72
CA HIS A 13 -4.97 -6.42 -14.42
C HIS A 13 -4.47 -5.13 -13.76
N SER A 14 -3.53 -5.23 -12.81
CA SER A 14 -2.98 -4.06 -12.13
C SER A 14 -2.16 -3.20 -13.09
N LEU A 15 -2.35 -1.88 -12.96
CA LEU A 15 -1.53 -0.88 -13.67
C LEU A 15 -0.26 -0.50 -12.89
N SER A 16 -0.05 -1.07 -11.69
CA SER A 16 1.14 -0.77 -10.90
C SER A 16 2.44 -1.15 -11.62
N PRO A 17 2.58 -2.35 -12.25
CA PRO A 17 3.82 -2.68 -12.92
C PRO A 17 4.22 -1.69 -14.02
N PRO A 18 3.40 -1.38 -15.03
CA PRO A 18 3.80 -0.43 -16.07
C PRO A 18 4.05 0.99 -15.54
N MET A 19 3.33 1.41 -14.49
CA MET A 19 3.53 2.72 -13.86
C MET A 19 4.88 2.81 -13.15
N HIS A 20 5.24 1.80 -12.35
CA HIS A 20 6.52 1.77 -11.64
C HIS A 20 7.70 1.58 -12.59
N GLU A 21 7.60 0.68 -13.58
CA GLU A 21 8.65 0.46 -14.57
C GLU A 21 8.95 1.75 -15.35
N ALA A 22 7.92 2.48 -15.78
CA ALA A 22 8.11 3.78 -16.46
C ALA A 22 8.80 4.81 -15.56
N ALA A 23 8.48 4.82 -14.25
CA ALA A 23 9.15 5.71 -13.30
C ALA A 23 10.61 5.30 -13.06
N TYR A 24 10.89 4.01 -13.01
CA TYR A 24 12.28 3.51 -12.87
C TYR A 24 13.12 3.88 -14.08
N ASP A 25 12.59 3.74 -15.30
CA ASP A 25 13.27 4.13 -16.54
C ASP A 25 13.57 5.64 -16.57
N GLU A 26 12.59 6.48 -16.21
CA GLU A 26 12.77 7.94 -16.16
C GLU A 26 13.82 8.37 -15.13
N LEU A 27 13.88 7.69 -13.98
CA LEU A 27 14.82 7.98 -12.91
C LEU A 27 16.18 7.29 -13.08
N GLY A 28 16.35 6.44 -14.09
CA GLY A 28 17.55 5.66 -14.31
C GLY A 28 17.84 4.64 -13.21
N LEU A 29 16.80 4.11 -12.58
CA LEU A 29 16.91 3.11 -11.51
C LEU A 29 17.04 1.70 -12.08
N ASP A 30 18.07 0.96 -11.65
CA ASP A 30 18.21 -0.47 -11.95
C ASP A 30 17.29 -1.30 -11.07
N ALA A 31 15.99 -1.27 -11.36
CA ALA A 31 14.94 -1.93 -10.62
C ALA A 31 13.92 -2.64 -11.52
N ARG A 32 13.18 -3.59 -10.95
CA ARG A 32 12.06 -4.30 -11.58
C ARG A 32 10.87 -4.35 -10.64
N TYR A 33 9.67 -4.27 -11.23
CA TYR A 33 8.42 -4.37 -10.50
C TYR A 33 7.61 -5.59 -10.97
N VAL A 34 7.35 -6.51 -10.07
CA VAL A 34 6.69 -7.78 -10.37
C VAL A 34 5.40 -7.96 -9.56
N THR A 35 4.56 -8.92 -9.94
CA THR A 35 3.32 -9.22 -9.22
C THR A 35 3.40 -10.59 -8.55
N PHE A 36 2.79 -10.69 -7.36
CA PHE A 36 2.68 -11.92 -6.59
C PHE A 36 1.23 -12.15 -6.19
N GLU A 37 0.71 -13.35 -6.49
CA GLU A 37 -0.66 -13.76 -6.18
C GLU A 37 -0.70 -14.97 -5.23
N PRO A 38 -0.29 -14.80 -3.95
CA PRO A 38 -0.37 -15.90 -3.01
C PRO A 38 -1.84 -16.28 -2.73
N ALA A 39 -2.06 -17.53 -2.32
CA ALA A 39 -3.33 -17.92 -1.70
C ALA A 39 -3.56 -17.08 -0.43
N ARG A 40 -4.83 -16.89 -0.03
CA ARG A 40 -5.17 -15.98 1.09
C ARG A 40 -4.47 -16.36 2.39
N GLU A 41 -4.39 -17.64 2.66
CA GLU A 41 -3.74 -18.23 3.85
C GLU A 41 -2.20 -18.18 3.80
N ALA A 42 -1.62 -17.92 2.63
CA ALA A 42 -0.18 -17.94 2.41
C ALA A 42 0.48 -16.54 2.42
N VAL A 43 -0.29 -15.46 2.65
CA VAL A 43 0.26 -14.10 2.54
C VAL A 43 1.39 -13.83 3.54
N ALA A 44 1.30 -14.34 4.76
CA ALA A 44 2.37 -14.20 5.76
C ALA A 44 3.67 -14.83 5.27
N ALA A 45 3.61 -16.09 4.83
CA ALA A 45 4.77 -16.81 4.29
C ALA A 45 5.30 -16.15 2.99
N ALA A 46 4.43 -15.52 2.20
CA ALA A 46 4.84 -14.78 1.00
C ALA A 46 5.64 -13.52 1.35
N VAL A 47 5.26 -12.77 2.39
CA VAL A 47 6.00 -11.59 2.89
C VAL A 47 7.34 -12.00 3.46
N GLU A 48 7.39 -13.02 4.34
CA GLU A 48 8.63 -13.57 4.89
C GLU A 48 9.56 -14.10 3.80
N GLY A 49 9.00 -14.78 2.79
CA GLY A 49 9.75 -15.28 1.65
C GLY A 49 10.32 -14.16 0.78
N ALA A 50 9.59 -13.07 0.58
CA ALA A 50 10.04 -11.91 -0.18
C ALA A 50 11.24 -11.24 0.49
N ASP A 51 11.20 -11.06 1.83
CA ASP A 51 12.32 -10.56 2.62
C ASP A 51 13.54 -11.50 2.48
N ALA A 52 13.36 -12.81 2.70
CA ALA A 52 14.42 -13.79 2.58
C ALA A 52 15.05 -13.89 1.17
N LEU A 53 14.30 -13.53 0.12
CA LEU A 53 14.76 -13.48 -1.26
C LEU A 53 15.41 -12.13 -1.65
N GLY A 54 15.44 -11.16 -0.74
CA GLY A 54 16.03 -9.85 -0.97
C GLY A 54 15.17 -8.93 -1.86
N VAL A 55 13.85 -9.10 -1.83
CA VAL A 55 12.92 -8.11 -2.41
C VAL A 55 13.08 -6.81 -1.63
N ALA A 56 13.19 -5.68 -2.32
CA ALA A 56 13.46 -4.39 -1.67
C ALA A 56 12.23 -3.75 -1.02
N GLY A 57 11.04 -4.07 -1.53
CA GLY A 57 9.78 -3.58 -0.98
C GLY A 57 8.57 -4.15 -1.72
N LEU A 58 7.41 -4.11 -1.06
CA LEU A 58 6.16 -4.57 -1.65
C LEU A 58 5.06 -3.51 -1.48
N ASN A 59 4.29 -3.30 -2.53
CA ASN A 59 2.95 -2.76 -2.36
C ASN A 59 1.96 -3.89 -2.05
N VAL A 60 0.96 -3.59 -1.27
CA VAL A 60 -0.08 -4.53 -0.84
C VAL A 60 -1.43 -4.05 -1.29
N THR A 61 -2.19 -4.92 -1.99
CA THR A 61 -3.54 -4.61 -2.42
C THR A 61 -4.54 -5.66 -1.93
N ILE A 62 -5.75 -5.60 -2.41
CA ILE A 62 -6.83 -6.52 -2.06
C ILE A 62 -6.37 -7.98 -2.27
N PRO A 63 -6.64 -8.88 -1.32
CA PRO A 63 -7.39 -8.69 -0.08
C PRO A 63 -6.50 -8.56 1.17
N PHE A 64 -5.22 -8.23 1.03
CA PHE A 64 -4.19 -8.49 2.03
C PHE A 64 -3.84 -7.32 2.94
N LYS A 65 -4.28 -6.07 2.66
CA LYS A 65 -3.88 -4.87 3.40
C LYS A 65 -4.09 -4.93 4.92
N GLN A 66 -5.07 -5.69 5.39
CA GLN A 66 -5.32 -5.92 6.82
C GLN A 66 -4.53 -7.15 7.32
N ALA A 67 -4.45 -8.20 6.51
CA ALA A 67 -3.81 -9.45 6.91
C ALA A 67 -2.30 -9.32 7.13
N VAL A 68 -1.64 -8.38 6.46
CA VAL A 68 -0.19 -8.17 6.61
C VAL A 68 0.20 -7.38 7.86
N LEU A 69 -0.77 -6.80 8.60
CA LEU A 69 -0.49 -6.09 9.86
C LEU A 69 0.23 -6.96 10.90
N ASP A 70 -0.10 -8.26 10.92
CA ASP A 70 0.45 -9.19 11.91
C ASP A 70 1.85 -9.69 11.55
N VAL A 71 2.35 -9.36 10.35
CA VAL A 71 3.65 -9.83 9.84
C VAL A 71 4.65 -8.71 9.55
N VAL A 72 4.30 -7.48 9.87
CA VAL A 72 5.15 -6.31 9.73
C VAL A 72 5.09 -5.45 11.00
N GLU A 73 6.04 -4.54 11.18
CA GLU A 73 5.95 -3.47 12.16
C GLU A 73 5.24 -2.26 11.53
N PRO A 74 3.93 -2.05 11.76
CA PRO A 74 3.21 -0.95 11.15
C PRO A 74 3.63 0.38 11.79
N ASP A 75 3.78 1.43 10.98
CA ASP A 75 3.90 2.78 11.49
C ASP A 75 2.60 3.24 12.19
N ASP A 76 2.64 4.37 12.89
CA ASP A 76 1.52 4.89 13.67
C ASP A 76 0.25 5.08 12.82
N LEU A 77 0.40 5.51 11.57
CA LEU A 77 -0.73 5.74 10.67
C LEU A 77 -1.32 4.42 10.17
N ALA A 78 -0.49 3.48 9.74
CA ALA A 78 -0.93 2.16 9.28
C ALA A 78 -1.60 1.38 10.42
N ALA A 79 -1.05 1.45 11.65
CA ALA A 79 -1.62 0.85 12.84
C ALA A 79 -3.01 1.45 13.17
N ARG A 80 -3.13 2.79 13.15
CA ARG A 80 -4.38 3.51 13.41
C ARG A 80 -5.46 3.20 12.36
N ILE A 81 -5.09 3.15 11.08
CA ILE A 81 -5.99 2.77 9.98
C ILE A 81 -6.36 1.28 10.07
N GLY A 82 -5.44 0.43 10.56
CA GLY A 82 -5.58 -1.01 10.57
C GLY A 82 -5.44 -1.61 9.17
N ALA A 83 -4.56 -1.04 8.34
CA ALA A 83 -4.25 -1.53 7.00
C ALA A 83 -2.88 -1.03 6.53
N VAL A 84 -2.12 -1.91 5.90
CA VAL A 84 -0.82 -1.65 5.27
C VAL A 84 -0.96 -1.78 3.76
N ASN A 85 -0.47 -0.81 3.00
CA ASN A 85 -0.40 -0.90 1.54
C ASN A 85 1.03 -0.89 1.00
N THR A 86 2.03 -0.68 1.86
CA THR A 86 3.44 -0.62 1.49
C THR A 86 4.28 -1.30 2.56
N ILE A 87 5.15 -2.21 2.17
CA ILE A 87 6.10 -2.91 3.04
C ILE A 87 7.50 -2.53 2.59
N ASP A 88 8.34 -2.13 3.54
CA ASP A 88 9.74 -1.82 3.33
C ASP A 88 10.62 -2.85 4.04
N PHE A 89 11.54 -3.46 3.28
CA PHE A 89 12.51 -4.43 3.74
C PHE A 89 13.93 -3.85 3.89
N SER A 90 14.10 -2.54 3.71
CA SER A 90 15.44 -1.92 3.69
C SER A 90 16.10 -1.77 5.06
N GLY A 91 15.34 -1.91 6.15
CA GLY A 91 15.82 -1.78 7.52
C GLY A 91 16.14 -3.12 8.20
N ASP A 92 16.48 -3.05 9.49
CA ASP A 92 16.66 -4.24 10.33
C ASP A 92 15.33 -4.94 10.68
N ALA A 93 14.22 -4.24 10.56
CA ALA A 93 12.87 -4.72 10.75
C ALA A 93 12.04 -4.54 9.47
N VAL A 94 11.12 -5.45 9.25
CA VAL A 94 10.13 -5.33 8.16
C VAL A 94 9.05 -4.34 8.57
N THR A 95 9.02 -3.17 7.97
CA THR A 95 8.07 -2.11 8.33
C THR A 95 6.90 -2.00 7.38
N GLY A 96 5.75 -1.59 7.91
CA GLY A 96 4.50 -1.45 7.14
C GLY A 96 3.95 -0.03 7.19
N HIS A 97 3.52 0.48 6.04
CA HIS A 97 3.05 1.86 5.88
C HIS A 97 1.69 1.91 5.18
N ASN A 98 0.98 3.04 5.36
CA ASN A 98 -0.23 3.32 4.60
C ASN A 98 -0.11 4.66 3.87
N THR A 99 0.09 4.58 2.56
CA THR A 99 0.16 5.75 1.67
C THR A 99 -1.18 6.08 1.02
N ASP A 100 -2.20 5.23 1.15
CA ASP A 100 -3.53 5.45 0.57
C ASP A 100 -4.20 6.69 1.18
N ALA A 101 -4.06 6.91 2.49
CA ALA A 101 -4.66 8.06 3.17
C ALA A 101 -4.14 9.39 2.61
N GLU A 102 -2.83 9.49 2.40
CA GLU A 102 -2.23 10.67 1.78
C GLU A 102 -2.64 10.82 0.30
N GLY A 103 -2.73 9.70 -0.43
CA GLY A 103 -3.22 9.68 -1.80
C GLY A 103 -4.64 10.23 -1.92
N VAL A 104 -5.55 9.84 -1.02
CA VAL A 104 -6.91 10.39 -0.94
C VAL A 104 -6.88 11.89 -0.69
N ARG A 105 -6.14 12.35 0.31
CA ARG A 105 -6.02 13.76 0.65
C ARG A 105 -5.49 14.60 -0.52
N ARG A 106 -4.42 14.13 -1.18
CA ARG A 106 -3.86 14.81 -2.36
C ARG A 106 -4.81 14.84 -3.54
N SER A 107 -5.61 13.78 -3.75
CA SER A 107 -6.60 13.73 -4.82
C SER A 107 -7.65 14.82 -4.64
N PHE A 108 -8.21 15.00 -3.45
CA PHE A 108 -9.15 16.08 -3.17
C PHE A 108 -8.52 17.45 -3.34
N ALA A 109 -7.29 17.65 -2.84
CA ALA A 109 -6.58 18.92 -3.00
C ALA A 109 -6.29 19.25 -4.48
N HIS A 110 -5.94 18.25 -5.29
CA HIS A 110 -5.70 18.42 -6.73
C HIS A 110 -6.95 18.89 -7.50
N HIS A 111 -8.12 18.50 -7.02
CA HIS A 111 -9.41 18.89 -7.61
C HIS A 111 -10.05 20.09 -6.92
N ASP A 112 -9.32 20.83 -6.09
CA ASP A 112 -9.78 22.01 -5.35
C ASP A 112 -11.03 21.74 -4.48
N VAL A 113 -11.16 20.49 -3.96
CA VAL A 113 -12.25 20.11 -3.06
C VAL A 113 -11.80 20.33 -1.62
N ALA A 114 -12.40 21.34 -0.97
CA ALA A 114 -12.21 21.58 0.46
C ALA A 114 -12.95 20.50 1.26
N LEU A 115 -12.28 19.92 2.25
CA LEU A 115 -12.82 18.85 3.11
C LEU A 115 -13.32 19.38 4.46
N ASP A 116 -12.67 20.41 5.01
CA ASP A 116 -13.00 20.97 6.32
C ASP A 116 -14.46 21.40 6.44
N GLY A 117 -15.15 20.91 7.45
CA GLY A 117 -16.56 21.18 7.72
C GLY A 117 -17.54 20.56 6.71
N ARG A 118 -17.14 19.58 5.93
CA ARG A 118 -18.01 18.87 4.99
C ARG A 118 -18.53 17.57 5.58
N ASP A 119 -19.74 17.20 5.17
CA ASP A 119 -20.24 15.85 5.40
C ASP A 119 -19.66 14.89 4.36
N ALA A 120 -19.15 13.75 4.79
CA ALA A 120 -18.59 12.73 3.93
C ALA A 120 -19.25 11.37 4.20
N VAL A 121 -19.42 10.57 3.14
CA VAL A 121 -19.89 9.19 3.23
C VAL A 121 -18.88 8.28 2.55
N VAL A 122 -18.40 7.29 3.29
CA VAL A 122 -17.50 6.25 2.76
C VAL A 122 -18.28 4.94 2.65
N VAL A 123 -18.35 4.40 1.44
CA VAL A 123 -19.00 3.11 1.19
C VAL A 123 -17.94 2.01 1.15
N GLY A 124 -17.97 1.15 2.18
CA GLY A 124 -17.01 0.06 2.36
C GLY A 124 -15.99 0.32 3.46
N ALA A 125 -15.57 -0.75 4.15
CA ALA A 125 -14.66 -0.72 5.29
C ALA A 125 -13.45 -1.64 5.09
N GLY A 126 -13.07 -1.93 3.85
CA GLY A 126 -11.82 -2.59 3.50
C GLY A 126 -10.63 -1.65 3.70
N GLY A 127 -9.40 -2.10 3.44
CA GLY A 127 -8.19 -1.32 3.66
C GLY A 127 -8.22 0.09 3.04
N ALA A 128 -8.68 0.21 1.79
CA ALA A 128 -8.79 1.51 1.12
C ALA A 128 -9.90 2.40 1.71
N GLY A 129 -11.08 1.82 2.02
CA GLY A 129 -12.18 2.56 2.65
C GLY A 129 -11.81 3.09 4.04
N ARG A 130 -11.07 2.31 4.83
CA ARG A 130 -10.54 2.73 6.13
C ARG A 130 -9.56 3.89 5.96
N ALA A 131 -8.60 3.78 5.04
CA ALA A 131 -7.66 4.86 4.76
C ALA A 131 -8.36 6.15 4.34
N ALA A 132 -9.38 6.05 3.47
CA ALA A 132 -10.19 7.19 3.06
C ALA A 132 -10.94 7.82 4.25
N ALA A 133 -11.57 7.00 5.12
CA ALA A 133 -12.28 7.50 6.29
C ALA A 133 -11.36 8.26 7.25
N PHE A 134 -10.17 7.74 7.51
CA PHE A 134 -9.18 8.43 8.36
C PHE A 134 -8.67 9.71 7.70
N ALA A 135 -8.39 9.69 6.39
CA ALA A 135 -7.94 10.87 5.66
C ALA A 135 -8.97 12.01 5.69
N LEU A 136 -10.26 11.67 5.53
CA LEU A 136 -11.37 12.62 5.59
C LEU A 136 -11.54 13.19 7.00
N ALA A 137 -11.58 12.31 8.01
CA ALA A 137 -11.70 12.73 9.41
C ALA A 137 -10.54 13.64 9.86
N ASP A 138 -9.30 13.30 9.49
CA ASP A 138 -8.13 14.12 9.80
C ASP A 138 -8.13 15.47 9.06
N ALA A 139 -8.85 15.56 7.95
CA ALA A 139 -9.03 16.80 7.19
C ALA A 139 -10.25 17.63 7.63
N GLY A 140 -10.98 17.17 8.67
CA GLY A 140 -12.12 17.92 9.25
C GLY A 140 -13.46 17.66 8.57
N ALA A 141 -13.57 16.60 7.77
CA ALA A 141 -14.82 16.20 7.14
C ALA A 141 -15.64 15.27 8.04
#